data_53f4cb857c8339f6d31e6cf81fec3ea3
#
_entry.id   53f4cb857c8339f6d31e6cf81fec3ea3
#
_cell.length_a   1.000
_cell.length_b   1.000
_cell.length_c   1.000
_cell.angle_alpha   90.00
_cell.angle_beta   90.00
_cell.angle_gamma   90.00
#
_symmetry.space_group_name_H-M   'P 1'
#
loop_
_entity.id
_entity.type
_entity.pdbx_description
1 polymer ?
#
loop_
_entity_poly.entity_id
_entity_poly.type
_entity_poly.pdbx_seq_one_letter_code
_entity_poly.pdbx_strand_id
1 'polypeptide(L)'
;MIKNMDNEKDAKACDNLLLLLGISDSTYNARINVNDNTKPSFSNYLKDKNHQLLLGYFQNEKLVGFIYGTYVSDMSSIDYLYVLEEYRNRGIASALLQEFVTRCEKLKIKDININTYVANKTAHHLYHKLGFNDFMITLVKKI
;
A
#
# COMPACT_ATOMS: atom_id res chain seq x y z
N MET A 1 14.90 -6.86 -2.21
CA MET A 1 15.22 -6.49 -0.82
C MET A 1 14.25 -5.45 -0.31
N ILE A 2 13.67 -5.71 0.84
CA ILE A 2 12.74 -4.77 1.48
C ILE A 2 13.49 -3.91 2.49
N LYS A 3 13.26 -2.60 2.46
CA LYS A 3 13.84 -1.66 3.42
C LYS A 3 12.89 -0.51 3.76
N ASN A 4 13.16 0.14 4.89
CA ASN A 4 12.50 1.39 5.23
C ASN A 4 12.86 2.47 4.21
N MET A 5 11.92 3.35 3.94
CA MET A 5 12.12 4.48 3.03
C MET A 5 12.58 5.69 3.86
N ASP A 6 13.91 5.91 3.94
CA ASP A 6 14.50 6.82 4.93
C ASP A 6 15.09 8.11 4.34
N ASN A 7 15.00 8.32 3.03
CA ASN A 7 15.57 9.51 2.39
C ASN A 7 14.64 10.10 1.33
N GLU A 8 14.92 11.34 0.92
CA GLU A 8 14.10 12.10 -0.01
C GLU A 8 14.02 11.44 -1.40
N LYS A 9 15.10 10.85 -1.87
CA LYS A 9 15.13 10.12 -3.15
C LYS A 9 14.12 8.97 -3.15
N ASP A 10 14.12 8.18 -2.08
CA ASP A 10 13.21 7.04 -1.92
C ASP A 10 11.75 7.51 -1.78
N ALA A 11 11.51 8.59 -1.02
CA ALA A 11 10.17 9.16 -0.88
C ALA A 11 9.61 9.63 -2.23
N LYS A 12 10.41 10.30 -3.04
CA LYS A 12 10.00 10.71 -4.40
C LYS A 12 9.72 9.53 -5.31
N ALA A 13 10.51 8.46 -5.20
CA ALA A 13 10.26 7.23 -5.95
C ALA A 13 8.92 6.61 -5.55
N CYS A 14 8.57 6.61 -4.26
CA CYS A 14 7.26 6.19 -3.78
C CYS A 14 6.12 7.07 -4.32
N ASP A 15 6.31 8.38 -4.37
CA ASP A 15 5.31 9.29 -4.93
C ASP A 15 4.99 8.95 -6.39
N ASN A 16 5.99 8.59 -7.18
CA ASN A 16 5.78 8.16 -8.56
C ASN A 16 4.99 6.85 -8.64
N LEU A 17 5.27 5.88 -7.78
CA LEU A 17 4.50 4.63 -7.73
C LEU A 17 3.06 4.87 -7.25
N LEU A 18 2.86 5.82 -6.34
CA LEU A 18 1.53 6.17 -5.87
C LEU A 18 0.65 6.77 -6.97
N LEU A 19 1.24 7.57 -7.88
CA LEU A 19 0.53 8.05 -9.06
C LEU A 19 0.07 6.90 -9.96
N LEU A 20 0.92 5.90 -10.17
CA LEU A 20 0.58 4.72 -10.96
C LEU A 20 -0.51 3.89 -10.28
N LEU A 21 -0.49 3.78 -8.96
CA LEU A 21 -1.56 3.14 -8.20
C LEU A 21 -2.89 3.85 -8.41
N GLY A 22 -2.92 5.18 -8.34
CA GLY A 22 -4.11 5.97 -8.60
C GLY A 22 -4.70 5.72 -9.99
N ILE A 23 -3.85 5.65 -11.01
CA ILE A 23 -4.25 5.31 -12.38
C ILE A 23 -4.87 3.90 -12.42
N SER A 24 -4.24 2.92 -11.79
CA SER A 24 -4.75 1.56 -11.69
C SER A 24 -6.11 1.52 -10.98
N ASP A 25 -6.24 2.18 -9.85
CA ASP A 25 -7.47 2.22 -9.05
C ASP A 25 -8.62 2.93 -9.78
N SER A 26 -8.32 3.88 -10.67
CA SER A 26 -9.33 4.59 -11.46
C SER A 26 -10.15 3.65 -12.36
N THR A 27 -9.62 2.48 -12.69
CA THR A 27 -10.36 1.45 -13.44
C THR A 27 -11.50 0.86 -12.62
N TYR A 28 -11.42 0.88 -11.29
CA TYR A 28 -12.44 0.38 -10.36
C TYR A 28 -13.28 1.50 -9.76
N ASN A 29 -12.77 2.73 -9.74
CA ASN A 29 -13.41 3.86 -9.08
C ASN A 29 -13.33 5.12 -9.96
N ALA A 30 -14.43 5.41 -10.66
CA ALA A 30 -14.52 6.57 -11.56
C ALA A 30 -14.44 7.93 -10.82
N ARG A 31 -14.54 7.94 -9.49
CA ARG A 31 -14.39 9.17 -8.70
C ARG A 31 -12.94 9.59 -8.53
N ILE A 32 -11.98 8.72 -8.85
CA ILE A 32 -10.56 9.06 -8.78
C ILE A 32 -10.21 9.95 -9.96
N ASN A 33 -9.73 11.17 -9.67
CA ASN A 33 -9.24 12.10 -10.68
C ASN A 33 -7.72 11.95 -10.81
N VAL A 34 -7.28 11.23 -11.84
CA VAL A 34 -5.84 10.99 -12.10
C VAL A 34 -5.09 12.23 -12.55
N ASN A 35 -5.83 13.30 -12.94
CA ASN A 35 -5.24 14.57 -13.36
C ASN A 35 -5.23 15.62 -12.23
N ASP A 36 -5.63 15.25 -11.02
CA ASP A 36 -5.60 16.14 -9.87
C ASP A 36 -4.16 16.52 -9.55
N ASN A 37 -3.91 17.82 -9.44
CA ASN A 37 -2.58 18.37 -9.11
C ASN A 37 -2.24 18.27 -7.62
N THR A 38 -3.19 17.87 -6.77
CA THR A 38 -2.94 17.57 -5.36
C THR A 38 -2.26 16.21 -5.25
N LYS A 39 -0.95 16.18 -5.53
CA LYS A 39 -0.18 14.94 -5.46
C LYS A 39 0.13 14.62 -4.00
N PRO A 40 -0.23 13.42 -3.52
CA PRO A 40 0.27 12.97 -2.23
C PRO A 40 1.79 12.93 -2.26
N SER A 41 2.42 13.27 -1.15
CA SER A 41 3.88 13.26 -1.05
C SER A 41 4.32 12.55 0.21
N PHE A 42 5.24 11.62 0.06
CA PHE A 42 5.88 10.94 1.19
C PHE A 42 7.01 11.73 1.82
N SER A 43 7.35 12.93 1.30
CA SER A 43 8.30 13.82 1.95
C SER A 43 7.87 14.19 3.37
N ASN A 44 6.57 14.30 3.61
CA ASN A 44 6.03 14.56 4.95
C ASN A 44 6.21 13.37 5.91
N TYR A 45 6.23 12.14 5.39
CA TYR A 45 6.54 10.96 6.18
C TYR A 45 7.93 11.04 6.81
N LEU A 46 8.91 11.59 6.08
CA LEU A 46 10.28 11.72 6.57
C LEU A 46 10.41 12.69 7.75
N LYS A 47 9.48 13.64 7.87
CA LYS A 47 9.46 14.63 8.96
C LYS A 47 8.94 14.06 10.27
N ASP A 48 7.98 13.14 10.19
CA ASP A 48 7.39 12.47 11.34
C ASP A 48 6.97 11.06 10.94
N LYS A 49 7.76 10.07 11.37
CA LYS A 49 7.52 8.65 11.09
C LYS A 49 6.65 7.96 12.15
N ASN A 50 6.22 8.71 13.18
CA ASN A 50 5.39 8.15 14.25
C ASN A 50 4.04 7.66 13.68
N HIS A 51 3.63 6.47 14.12
CA HIS A 51 2.36 5.85 13.69
C HIS A 51 2.25 5.59 12.19
N GLN A 52 3.38 5.52 11.49
CA GLN A 52 3.43 5.25 10.05
C GLN A 52 4.48 4.19 9.73
N LEU A 53 4.18 3.35 8.74
CA LEU A 53 5.11 2.37 8.19
C LEU A 53 5.15 2.53 6.68
N LEU A 54 6.32 2.77 6.14
CA LEU A 54 6.55 2.86 4.70
C LEU A 54 7.74 1.98 4.33
N LEU A 55 7.45 0.90 3.58
CA LEU A 55 8.45 -0.08 3.16
C LEU A 55 8.50 -0.14 1.65
N GLY A 56 9.71 -0.21 1.11
CA GLY A 56 9.94 -0.37 -0.32
C GLY A 56 10.60 -1.70 -0.66
N TYR A 57 10.23 -2.28 -1.79
CA TYR A 57 10.90 -3.44 -2.36
C TYR A 57 11.81 -2.98 -3.49
N PHE A 58 13.10 -3.27 -3.36
CA PHE A 58 14.14 -2.88 -4.32
C PHE A 58 14.67 -4.10 -5.06
N GLN A 59 14.80 -3.96 -6.36
CA GLN A 59 15.47 -4.92 -7.22
C GLN A 59 16.50 -4.19 -8.07
N ASN A 60 17.79 -4.58 -7.95
CA ASN A 60 18.90 -3.90 -8.62
C ASN A 60 18.90 -2.38 -8.36
N GLU A 61 18.72 -2.01 -7.10
CA GLU A 61 18.68 -0.60 -6.63
C GLU A 61 17.49 0.21 -7.14
N LYS A 62 16.56 -0.41 -7.86
CA LYS A 62 15.33 0.21 -8.34
C LYS A 62 14.18 -0.11 -7.40
N LEU A 63 13.41 0.90 -6.99
CA LEU A 63 12.16 0.70 -6.27
C LEU A 63 11.11 0.15 -7.25
N VAL A 64 10.63 -1.07 -6.98
CA VAL A 64 9.67 -1.76 -7.85
C VAL A 64 8.32 -1.99 -7.17
N GLY A 65 8.21 -1.77 -5.88
CA GLY A 65 6.97 -1.87 -5.14
C GLY A 65 7.09 -1.22 -3.78
N PHE A 66 5.96 -0.89 -3.17
CA PHE A 66 5.94 -0.33 -1.83
C PHE A 66 4.64 -0.67 -1.10
N ILE A 67 4.69 -0.58 0.21
CA ILE A 67 3.53 -0.67 1.08
C ILE A 67 3.58 0.46 2.11
N TYR A 68 2.44 1.09 2.34
CA TYR A 68 2.29 2.16 3.31
C TYR A 68 1.05 1.93 4.15
N GLY A 69 1.18 2.13 5.44
CA GLY A 69 0.06 2.10 6.35
C GLY A 69 0.30 2.94 7.59
N THR A 70 -0.76 3.13 8.33
CA THR A 70 -0.77 3.86 9.60
C THR A 70 -1.22 2.93 10.72
N TYR A 71 -0.96 3.31 11.97
CA TYR A 71 -1.46 2.58 13.12
C TYR A 71 -1.81 3.53 14.26
N VAL A 72 -2.84 3.17 14.99
CA VAL A 72 -3.28 3.86 16.20
C VAL A 72 -3.60 2.80 17.23
N SER A 73 -3.02 2.91 18.43
CA SER A 73 -3.19 1.91 19.48
C SER A 73 -2.77 0.52 18.98
N ASP A 74 -3.64 -0.46 18.99
CA ASP A 74 -3.38 -1.84 18.57
C ASP A 74 -3.98 -2.18 17.18
N MET A 75 -4.35 -1.16 16.40
CA MET A 75 -4.93 -1.32 15.07
C MET A 75 -4.08 -0.64 14.00
N SER A 76 -3.91 -1.29 12.87
CA SER A 76 -3.25 -0.74 11.69
C SER A 76 -4.17 -0.76 10.48
N SER A 77 -3.94 0.18 9.58
CA SER A 77 -4.60 0.23 8.28
C SER A 77 -3.54 0.34 7.18
N ILE A 78 -3.59 -0.57 6.23
CA ILE A 78 -2.78 -0.50 5.02
C ILE A 78 -3.53 0.37 4.02
N ASP A 79 -2.94 1.51 3.67
CA ASP A 79 -3.56 2.49 2.79
C ASP A 79 -3.12 2.29 1.34
N TYR A 80 -1.86 1.89 1.12
CA TYR A 80 -1.32 1.72 -0.22
C TYR A 80 -0.45 0.47 -0.30
N LEU A 81 -0.65 -0.31 -1.35
CA LEU A 81 0.20 -1.43 -1.75
C LEU A 81 0.25 -1.45 -3.28
N TYR A 82 1.43 -1.32 -3.83
CA TYR A 82 1.60 -1.30 -5.28
C TYR A 82 2.90 -1.96 -5.71
N VAL A 83 2.85 -2.69 -6.82
CA VAL A 83 4.01 -3.28 -7.49
C VAL A 83 3.93 -2.90 -8.96
N LEU A 84 5.04 -2.44 -9.52
CA LEU A 84 5.14 -2.14 -10.95
C LEU A 84 4.66 -3.34 -11.78
N GLU A 85 3.91 -3.08 -12.82
CA GLU A 85 3.25 -4.10 -13.63
C GLU A 85 4.24 -5.18 -14.12
N GLU A 86 5.40 -4.75 -14.63
CA GLU A 86 6.41 -5.66 -15.17
C GLU A 86 7.10 -6.51 -14.09
N TYR A 87 6.89 -6.23 -12.82
CA TYR A 87 7.45 -6.99 -11.70
C TYR A 87 6.41 -7.82 -10.95
N ARG A 88 5.16 -7.85 -11.43
CA ARG A 88 4.09 -8.63 -10.81
C ARG A 88 4.26 -10.12 -11.05
N ASN A 89 3.50 -10.94 -10.27
CA ASN A 89 3.54 -12.40 -10.31
C ASN A 89 4.92 -12.99 -9.91
N ARG A 90 5.67 -12.27 -9.10
CA ARG A 90 6.97 -12.68 -8.56
C ARG A 90 7.00 -12.73 -7.04
N GLY A 91 5.83 -12.63 -6.39
CA GLY A 91 5.73 -12.69 -4.94
C GLY A 91 6.11 -11.42 -4.20
N ILE A 92 6.30 -10.29 -4.88
CA ILE A 92 6.73 -9.02 -4.26
C ILE A 92 5.65 -8.46 -3.34
N ALA A 93 4.40 -8.43 -3.78
CA ALA A 93 3.29 -7.95 -2.94
C ALA A 93 3.13 -8.81 -1.69
N SER A 94 3.23 -10.13 -1.82
CA SER A 94 3.20 -11.05 -0.68
C SER A 94 4.33 -10.76 0.30
N ALA A 95 5.54 -10.55 -0.20
CA ALA A 95 6.71 -10.24 0.63
C ALA A 95 6.54 -8.93 1.39
N LEU A 96 6.03 -7.88 0.72
CA LEU A 96 5.74 -6.59 1.36
C LEU A 96 4.68 -6.72 2.45
N LEU A 97 3.59 -7.44 2.18
CA LEU A 97 2.53 -7.69 3.17
C LEU A 97 3.06 -8.46 4.38
N GLN A 98 3.82 -9.52 4.16
CA GLN A 98 4.38 -10.32 5.24
C GLN A 98 5.34 -9.50 6.12
N GLU A 99 6.19 -8.67 5.50
CA GLU A 99 7.08 -7.80 6.26
C GLU A 99 6.29 -6.72 7.04
N PHE A 100 5.24 -6.17 6.44
CA PHE A 100 4.37 -5.23 7.13
C PHE A 100 3.72 -5.86 8.36
N VAL A 101 3.19 -7.08 8.23
CA VAL A 101 2.63 -7.84 9.35
C VAL A 101 3.68 -8.08 10.44
N THR A 102 4.88 -8.49 10.06
CA THR A 102 5.98 -8.69 11.02
C THR A 102 6.30 -7.42 11.80
N ARG A 103 6.31 -6.25 11.14
CA ARG A 103 6.50 -4.97 11.80
C ARG A 103 5.37 -4.65 12.77
N CYS A 104 4.12 -4.92 12.37
CA CYS A 104 2.95 -4.75 13.22
C CYS A 104 3.02 -5.64 14.47
N GLU A 105 3.44 -6.88 14.32
CA GLU A 105 3.61 -7.81 15.46
C GLU A 105 4.61 -7.26 16.47
N LYS A 106 5.73 -6.72 16.02
CA LYS A 106 6.74 -6.10 16.89
C LYS A 106 6.19 -4.88 17.63
N LEU A 107 5.25 -4.17 17.03
CA LEU A 107 4.57 -3.01 17.61
C LEU A 107 3.37 -3.39 18.47
N LYS A 108 3.11 -4.69 18.67
CA LYS A 108 1.96 -5.21 19.43
C LYS A 108 0.61 -4.83 18.81
N ILE A 109 0.56 -4.62 17.52
CA ILE A 109 -0.68 -4.43 16.75
C ILE A 109 -1.44 -5.76 16.75
N LYS A 110 -2.75 -5.72 16.95
CA LYS A 110 -3.61 -6.90 16.99
C LYS A 110 -4.37 -7.14 15.70
N ASP A 111 -4.81 -6.06 15.06
CA ASP A 111 -5.62 -6.13 13.85
C ASP A 111 -5.05 -5.24 12.76
N ILE A 112 -5.06 -5.74 11.54
CA ILE A 112 -4.62 -5.01 10.35
C ILE A 112 -5.77 -5.01 9.34
N ASN A 113 -6.21 -3.82 8.95
CA ASN A 113 -7.22 -3.64 7.92
C ASN A 113 -6.57 -3.32 6.57
N ILE A 114 -7.14 -3.86 5.51
CA ILE A 114 -6.81 -3.50 4.13
C ILE A 114 -8.10 -3.42 3.33
N ASN A 115 -8.23 -2.40 2.49
CA ASN A 115 -9.38 -2.23 1.62
C ASN A 115 -9.02 -2.67 0.20
N THR A 116 -9.99 -3.26 -0.49
CA THR A 116 -9.85 -3.59 -1.90
C THR A 116 -11.20 -3.41 -2.59
N TYR A 117 -11.17 -3.05 -3.87
CA TYR A 117 -12.37 -3.00 -4.68
C TYR A 117 -12.87 -4.42 -4.94
N VAL A 118 -14.18 -4.64 -4.83
CA VAL A 118 -14.79 -5.97 -5.05
C VAL A 118 -14.42 -6.53 -6.43
N ALA A 119 -14.31 -5.66 -7.44
CA ALA A 119 -13.94 -6.07 -8.78
C ALA A 119 -12.45 -6.43 -8.94
N ASN A 120 -11.59 -6.02 -8.01
CA ASN A 120 -10.17 -6.37 -8.03
C ASN A 120 -9.95 -7.76 -7.45
N LYS A 121 -10.30 -8.78 -8.23
CA LYS A 121 -10.26 -10.19 -7.81
C LYS A 121 -8.85 -10.66 -7.48
N THR A 122 -7.85 -10.18 -8.18
CA THR A 122 -6.45 -10.54 -7.96
C THR A 122 -5.99 -10.12 -6.56
N ALA A 123 -6.26 -8.87 -6.17
CA ALA A 123 -5.91 -8.37 -4.84
C ALA A 123 -6.68 -9.11 -3.75
N HIS A 124 -8.00 -9.29 -3.93
CA HIS A 124 -8.85 -10.00 -2.98
C HIS A 124 -8.36 -11.43 -2.74
N HIS A 125 -8.03 -12.16 -3.81
CA HIS A 125 -7.47 -13.51 -3.72
C HIS A 125 -6.14 -13.54 -2.96
N LEU A 126 -5.23 -12.59 -3.25
CA LEU A 126 -3.94 -12.49 -2.56
C LEU A 126 -4.14 -12.27 -1.05
N TYR A 127 -5.01 -11.35 -0.67
CA TYR A 127 -5.24 -11.05 0.74
C TYR A 127 -5.83 -12.23 1.49
N HIS A 128 -6.81 -12.93 0.90
CA HIS A 128 -7.36 -14.17 1.47
C HIS A 128 -6.28 -15.24 1.68
N LYS A 129 -5.41 -15.41 0.68
CA LYS A 129 -4.31 -16.38 0.76
C LYS A 129 -3.35 -16.07 1.91
N LEU A 130 -3.19 -14.80 2.26
CA LEU A 130 -2.33 -14.37 3.37
C LEU A 130 -3.06 -14.24 4.71
N GLY A 131 -4.29 -14.73 4.81
CA GLY A 131 -5.03 -14.82 6.06
C GLY A 131 -5.95 -13.64 6.36
N PHE A 132 -6.12 -12.71 5.44
CA PHE A 132 -7.12 -11.65 5.58
C PHE A 132 -8.51 -12.22 5.26
N ASN A 133 -9.49 -11.87 6.07
CA ASN A 133 -10.88 -12.29 5.89
C ASN A 133 -11.75 -11.08 5.55
N ASP A 134 -12.83 -11.33 4.82
CA ASP A 134 -13.80 -10.29 4.52
C ASP A 134 -14.44 -9.77 5.80
N PHE A 135 -14.49 -8.46 5.96
CA PHE A 135 -15.01 -7.85 7.18
C PHE A 135 -16.19 -6.93 6.89
N MET A 136 -16.11 -6.09 5.87
CA MET A 136 -17.13 -5.08 5.60
C MET A 136 -17.25 -4.81 4.09
N ILE A 137 -18.45 -4.49 3.62
CA ILE A 137 -18.71 -4.11 2.24
C ILE A 137 -19.26 -2.68 2.22
N THR A 138 -18.69 -1.84 1.35
CA THR A 138 -19.23 -0.51 1.07
C THR A 138 -20.17 -0.59 -0.13
N LEU A 139 -21.40 -0.09 0.05
CA LEU A 139 -22.40 0.00 -1.01
C LEU A 139 -22.49 1.44 -1.50
N VAL A 140 -22.54 1.62 -2.82
CA VAL A 140 -22.61 2.95 -3.45
C VAL A 140 -23.83 3.03 -4.34
N LYS A 141 -24.62 4.11 -4.19
CA LYS A 141 -25.68 4.47 -5.11
C LYS A 141 -25.31 5.77 -5.79
N LYS A 142 -25.29 5.78 -7.12
CA LYS A 142 -25.15 7.02 -7.90
C LYS A 142 -26.51 7.66 -8.07
N ILE A 143 -26.58 8.96 -7.90
CA ILE A 143 -27.80 9.75 -8.03
C ILE A 143 -27.76 10.58 -9.32
#